data_43550c69ccb9df992bc5f4d737e51629
#
_entry.id   43550c69ccb9df992bc5f4d737e51629
#
_cell.length_a   1.000
_cell.length_b   1.000
_cell.length_c   1.000
_cell.angle_alpha   90.00
_cell.angle_beta   90.00
_cell.angle_gamma   90.00
#
_symmetry.space_group_name_H-M   'P 1'
#
loop_
_entity.id
_entity.type
_entity.pdbx_description
1 polymer ?
#
loop_
_entity_poly.entity_id
_entity_poly.type
_entity_poly.pdbx_seq_one_letter_code
_entity_poly.pdbx_strand_id
1 'polypeptide(L)'
;MADFIITSIQSWDIEIGSTIKNTAFEISKQHRVLYVNPPMDIATRVRIATGKGPLTTISRRQIEVIQGKSPIRYIKENLWVLDSPFTIHSVGQLPTWLFNSLNRKNGKKIGNWIMLQAENLGFKDYVHLIDTDLFRSLHLKEYIHP
;
A
#
# COMPACT_ATOMS: atom_id res chain seq x y z
N MET A 1 -7.31 -22.00 -7.29
CA MET A 1 -6.48 -20.77 -7.34
C MET A 1 -6.93 -19.93 -6.17
N ALA A 2 -6.01 -19.52 -5.29
CA ALA A 2 -6.32 -18.63 -4.17
C ALA A 2 -5.97 -17.19 -4.51
N ASP A 3 -6.50 -16.24 -3.75
CA ASP A 3 -6.20 -14.82 -3.89
C ASP A 3 -5.33 -14.36 -2.73
N PHE A 4 -4.34 -13.51 -2.99
CA PHE A 4 -3.44 -12.96 -2.00
C PHE A 4 -3.42 -11.44 -2.06
N ILE A 5 -3.59 -10.79 -0.92
CA ILE A 5 -3.34 -9.36 -0.76
C ILE A 5 -2.07 -9.22 0.06
N ILE A 6 -1.06 -8.54 -0.47
CA ILE A 6 0.23 -8.33 0.19
C ILE A 6 0.37 -6.85 0.51
N THR A 7 0.47 -6.51 1.78
CA THR A 7 0.78 -5.17 2.25
C THR A 7 2.18 -5.14 2.86
N SER A 8 3.01 -4.19 2.42
CA SER A 8 4.40 -4.08 2.84
C SER A 8 4.79 -2.63 3.06
N ILE A 9 5.80 -2.41 3.89
CA ILE A 9 6.50 -1.13 4.00
C ILE A 9 7.32 -0.82 2.74
N GLN A 10 7.69 -1.85 1.99
CA GLN A 10 8.50 -1.70 0.79
C GLN A 10 7.61 -1.43 -0.43
N SER A 11 7.95 -0.37 -1.17
CA SER A 11 7.30 -0.11 -2.45
C SER A 11 7.73 -1.15 -3.50
N TRP A 12 6.80 -1.50 -4.39
CA TRP A 12 7.12 -2.30 -5.57
C TRP A 12 8.23 -1.67 -6.42
N ASP A 13 8.27 -0.33 -6.44
CA ASP A 13 9.18 0.46 -7.26
C ASP A 13 10.57 0.64 -6.65
N ILE A 14 10.90 -0.06 -5.57
CA ILE A 14 12.25 -0.06 -5.01
C ILE A 14 13.21 -0.74 -5.99
N GLU A 15 14.37 -0.11 -6.24
CA GLU A 15 15.36 -0.60 -7.19
C GLU A 15 16.07 -1.87 -6.69
N ILE A 16 16.22 -1.99 -5.37
CA ILE A 16 16.85 -3.16 -4.75
C ILE A 16 15.82 -4.29 -4.67
N GLY A 17 16.23 -5.50 -5.02
CA GLY A 17 15.42 -6.69 -4.85
C GLY A 17 15.00 -6.87 -3.38
N SER A 18 13.75 -7.21 -3.16
CA SER A 18 13.23 -7.45 -1.81
C SER A 18 12.61 -8.83 -1.71
N THR A 19 12.72 -9.43 -0.53
CA THR A 19 12.14 -10.75 -0.24
C THR A 19 10.65 -10.77 -0.54
N ILE A 20 9.91 -9.72 -0.13
CA ILE A 20 8.46 -9.69 -0.33
C ILE A 20 8.07 -9.55 -1.81
N LYS A 21 8.84 -8.84 -2.64
CA LYS A 21 8.63 -8.80 -4.10
C LYS A 21 8.85 -10.18 -4.72
N ASN A 22 9.92 -10.86 -4.32
CA ASN A 22 10.20 -12.22 -4.78
C ASN A 22 9.10 -13.19 -4.35
N THR A 23 8.62 -13.07 -3.12
CA THR A 23 7.48 -13.84 -2.60
C THR A 23 6.23 -13.59 -3.44
N ALA A 24 5.92 -12.32 -3.76
CA ALA A 24 4.79 -11.98 -4.62
C ALA A 24 4.93 -12.60 -6.03
N PHE A 25 6.14 -12.58 -6.60
CA PHE A 25 6.41 -13.24 -7.87
C PHE A 25 6.20 -14.75 -7.81
N GLU A 26 6.69 -15.41 -6.77
CA GLU A 26 6.54 -16.88 -6.62
C GLU A 26 5.07 -17.27 -6.45
N ILE A 27 4.34 -16.57 -5.57
CA ILE A 27 2.91 -16.80 -5.37
C ILE A 27 2.12 -16.59 -6.66
N SER A 28 2.46 -15.56 -7.44
CA SER A 28 1.74 -15.23 -8.69
C SER A 28 1.85 -16.29 -9.78
N LYS A 29 2.76 -17.25 -9.66
CA LYS A 29 2.86 -18.39 -10.61
C LYS A 29 1.63 -19.31 -10.57
N GLN A 30 0.94 -19.37 -9.43
CA GLN A 30 -0.18 -20.29 -9.22
C GLN A 30 -1.44 -19.62 -8.65
N HIS A 31 -1.32 -18.39 -8.16
CA HIS A 31 -2.34 -17.66 -7.41
C HIS A 31 -2.40 -16.21 -7.84
N ARG A 32 -3.55 -15.55 -7.66
CA ARG A 32 -3.67 -14.12 -7.93
C ARG A 32 -3.10 -13.30 -6.77
N VAL A 33 -2.36 -12.25 -7.07
CA VAL A 33 -1.68 -11.41 -6.09
C VAL A 33 -1.99 -9.93 -6.35
N LEU A 34 -2.47 -9.25 -5.34
CA LEU A 34 -2.56 -7.79 -5.27
C LEU A 34 -1.49 -7.28 -4.30
N TYR A 35 -0.41 -6.73 -4.82
CA TYR A 35 0.63 -6.10 -4.02
C TYR A 35 0.27 -4.64 -3.77
N VAL A 36 0.20 -4.22 -2.53
CA VAL A 36 -0.21 -2.87 -2.13
C VAL A 36 0.99 -2.04 -1.72
N ASN A 37 1.27 -0.99 -2.50
CA ASN A 37 2.30 -0.03 -2.17
C ASN A 37 1.94 0.81 -0.95
N PRO A 38 2.92 1.17 -0.10
CA PRO A 38 2.68 2.09 1.00
C PRO A 38 2.22 3.46 0.48
N PRO A 39 1.14 4.05 1.05
CA PRO A 39 0.69 5.38 0.68
C PRO A 39 1.66 6.46 1.15
N MET A 40 1.67 7.60 0.48
CA MET A 40 2.42 8.78 0.89
C MET A 40 1.74 9.45 2.09
N ASP A 41 2.52 9.85 3.09
CA ASP A 41 2.02 10.67 4.17
C ASP A 41 2.07 12.18 3.84
N ILE A 42 1.27 12.97 4.56
CA ILE A 42 1.12 14.42 4.33
C ILE A 42 2.44 15.16 4.51
N ALA A 43 3.24 14.83 5.53
CA ALA A 43 4.50 15.52 5.79
C ALA A 43 5.50 15.30 4.64
N THR A 44 5.57 14.10 4.11
CA THR A 44 6.40 13.77 2.94
C THR A 44 5.95 14.57 1.71
N ARG A 45 4.64 14.63 1.45
CA ARG A 45 4.10 15.42 0.35
C ARG A 45 4.44 16.90 0.46
N VAL A 46 4.29 17.49 1.66
CA VAL A 46 4.63 18.88 1.91
C VAL A 46 6.12 19.14 1.71
N ARG A 47 6.98 18.26 2.23
CA ARG A 47 8.44 18.40 2.04
C ARG A 47 8.84 18.41 0.58
N ILE A 48 8.25 17.54 -0.23
CA ILE A 48 8.53 17.50 -1.67
C ILE A 48 8.02 18.78 -2.35
N ALA A 49 6.79 19.18 -2.06
CA ALA A 49 6.18 20.38 -2.65
C ALA A 49 6.94 21.68 -2.32
N THR A 50 7.58 21.72 -1.16
CA THR A 50 8.40 22.89 -0.71
C THR A 50 9.89 22.77 -1.07
N GLY A 51 10.28 21.76 -1.85
CA GLY A 51 11.67 21.54 -2.23
C GLY A 51 12.61 21.08 -1.10
N LYS A 52 12.04 20.71 0.06
CA LYS A 52 12.79 20.24 1.24
C LYS A 52 12.96 18.72 1.30
N GLY A 53 12.42 18.00 0.34
CA GLY A 53 12.51 16.54 0.26
C GLY A 53 12.83 16.06 -1.16
N PRO A 54 13.51 14.90 -1.30
CA PRO A 54 13.88 14.38 -2.61
C PRO A 54 12.64 13.87 -3.36
N LEU A 55 12.60 14.16 -4.66
CA LEU A 55 11.63 13.54 -5.58
C LEU A 55 12.23 12.23 -6.11
N THR A 56 11.97 11.14 -5.40
CA THR A 56 12.39 9.79 -5.80
C THR A 56 11.44 9.21 -6.86
N THR A 57 11.83 8.11 -7.51
CA THR A 57 10.95 7.36 -8.42
C THR A 57 9.65 6.95 -7.72
N ILE A 58 9.75 6.48 -6.47
CA ILE A 58 8.59 6.08 -5.65
C ILE A 58 7.67 7.28 -5.40
N SER A 59 8.20 8.39 -4.88
CA SER A 59 7.39 9.57 -4.57
C SER A 59 6.79 10.22 -5.80
N ARG A 60 7.49 10.21 -6.93
CA ARG A 60 6.97 10.68 -8.22
C ARG A 60 5.75 9.86 -8.63
N ARG A 61 5.83 8.54 -8.58
CA ARG A 61 4.69 7.67 -8.90
C ARG A 61 3.52 7.92 -7.96
N GLN A 62 3.74 8.06 -6.65
CA GLN A 62 2.70 8.36 -5.69
C GLN A 62 1.99 9.70 -6.00
N ILE A 63 2.75 10.75 -6.35
CA ILE A 63 2.19 12.06 -6.73
C ILE A 63 1.36 11.94 -8.02
N GLU A 64 1.86 11.26 -9.03
CA GLU A 64 1.14 11.05 -10.29
C GLU A 64 -0.22 10.35 -10.07
N VAL A 65 -0.28 9.35 -9.18
CA VAL A 65 -1.52 8.65 -8.86
C VAL A 65 -2.49 9.58 -8.09
N ILE A 66 -1.98 10.37 -7.14
CA ILE A 66 -2.78 11.38 -6.44
C ILE A 66 -3.35 12.42 -7.42
N GLN A 67 -2.64 12.70 -8.52
CA GLN A 67 -3.06 13.62 -9.59
C GLN A 67 -3.97 12.97 -10.64
N GLY A 68 -4.35 11.71 -10.48
CA GLY A 68 -5.33 11.04 -11.33
C GLY A 68 -4.79 9.96 -12.27
N LYS A 69 -3.50 9.62 -12.21
CA LYS A 69 -2.98 8.45 -12.92
C LYS A 69 -3.57 7.17 -12.32
N SER A 70 -3.77 6.14 -13.16
CA SER A 70 -4.33 4.87 -12.72
C SER A 70 -3.62 4.31 -11.46
N PRO A 71 -4.35 3.97 -10.41
CA PRO A 71 -3.78 3.43 -9.18
C PRO A 71 -3.41 1.95 -9.30
N ILE A 72 -3.99 1.23 -10.27
CA ILE A 72 -3.71 -0.19 -10.50
C ILE A 72 -2.77 -0.33 -11.69
N ARG A 73 -1.76 -1.19 -11.50
CA ARG A 73 -0.84 -1.61 -12.56
C ARG A 73 -0.87 -3.13 -12.70
N TYR A 74 -1.12 -3.59 -13.89
CA TYR A 74 -0.90 -4.98 -14.27
C TYR A 74 0.61 -5.19 -14.51
N ILE A 75 1.23 -6.10 -13.77
CA ILE A 75 2.66 -6.39 -13.88
C ILE A 75 2.90 -7.58 -14.80
N LYS A 76 2.14 -8.64 -14.56
CA LYS A 76 2.14 -9.88 -15.35
C LYS A 76 0.89 -10.69 -14.99
N GLU A 77 0.73 -11.85 -15.61
CA GLU A 77 -0.34 -12.77 -15.28
C GLU A 77 -0.41 -13.01 -13.75
N ASN A 78 -1.60 -12.89 -13.19
CA ASN A 78 -1.93 -13.04 -11.77
C ASN A 78 -1.25 -12.05 -10.81
N LEU A 79 -0.64 -10.96 -11.30
CA LEU A 79 0.06 -10.00 -10.43
C LEU A 79 -0.29 -8.56 -10.76
N TRP A 80 -0.87 -7.87 -9.79
CA TRP A 80 -1.18 -6.44 -9.84
C TRP A 80 -0.50 -5.68 -8.71
N VAL A 81 -0.19 -4.42 -8.96
CA VAL A 81 0.30 -3.47 -7.95
C VAL A 81 -0.72 -2.36 -7.77
N LEU A 82 -1.09 -2.10 -6.52
CA LEU A 82 -2.03 -1.07 -6.11
C LEU A 82 -1.31 0.09 -5.44
N ASP A 83 -1.49 1.28 -5.97
CA ASP A 83 -1.08 2.55 -5.38
C ASP A 83 -2.29 3.25 -4.73
N SER A 84 -2.05 4.16 -3.79
CA SER A 84 -3.12 4.94 -3.15
C SER A 84 -3.27 6.31 -3.81
N PRO A 85 -4.50 6.70 -4.25
CA PRO A 85 -4.76 8.02 -4.87
C PRO A 85 -4.96 9.12 -3.83
N PHE A 86 -4.47 8.93 -2.61
CA PHE A 86 -4.61 9.85 -1.49
C PHE A 86 -3.37 9.83 -0.60
N THR A 87 -3.26 10.86 0.25
CA THR A 87 -2.29 10.88 1.35
C THR A 87 -2.91 10.40 2.66
N ILE A 88 -2.06 9.93 3.57
CA ILE A 88 -2.42 9.55 4.93
C ILE A 88 -1.81 10.52 5.94
N HIS A 89 -2.32 10.48 7.19
CA HIS A 89 -1.74 11.28 8.28
C HIS A 89 -0.34 10.80 8.61
N SER A 90 0.57 11.75 8.84
CA SER A 90 1.92 11.47 9.36
C SER A 90 1.82 11.23 10.86
N VAL A 91 2.16 10.03 11.32
CA VAL A 91 1.94 9.62 12.72
C VAL A 91 3.24 9.36 13.51
N GLY A 92 4.39 9.34 12.83
CA GLY A 92 5.65 8.82 13.39
C GLY A 92 6.23 9.56 14.61
N GLN A 93 5.76 10.76 14.93
CA GLN A 93 6.27 11.58 16.07
C GLN A 93 5.15 12.12 16.96
N LEU A 94 3.97 11.52 16.92
CA LEU A 94 2.82 11.99 17.67
C LEU A 94 2.73 11.34 19.06
N PRO A 95 2.15 12.05 20.05
CA PRO A 95 1.82 11.45 21.35
C PRO A 95 0.89 10.24 21.15
N THR A 96 0.99 9.24 22.02
CA THR A 96 0.31 7.94 21.88
C THR A 96 -1.18 8.06 21.63
N TRP A 97 -1.87 8.96 22.30
CA TRP A 97 -3.32 9.14 22.15
C TRP A 97 -3.72 9.66 20.77
N LEU A 98 -2.92 10.58 20.22
CA LEU A 98 -3.15 11.12 18.87
C LEU A 98 -2.70 10.14 17.79
N PHE A 99 -1.56 9.46 18.04
CA PHE A 99 -1.06 8.38 17.18
C PHE A 99 -2.15 7.33 16.95
N ASN A 100 -2.72 6.77 18.01
CA ASN A 100 -3.72 5.70 17.89
C ASN A 100 -4.95 6.16 17.09
N SER A 101 -5.47 7.36 17.37
CA SER A 101 -6.63 7.90 16.67
C SER A 101 -6.38 8.10 15.18
N LEU A 102 -5.27 8.74 14.82
CA LEU A 102 -4.94 9.04 13.42
C LEU A 102 -4.50 7.77 12.68
N ASN A 103 -3.77 6.87 13.34
CA ASN A 103 -3.36 5.61 12.73
C ASN A 103 -4.56 4.71 12.43
N ARG A 104 -5.57 4.69 13.28
CA ARG A 104 -6.84 4.00 13.01
C ARG A 104 -7.57 4.60 11.80
N LYS A 105 -7.61 5.93 11.68
CA LYS A 105 -8.16 6.62 10.49
C LYS A 105 -7.39 6.25 9.23
N ASN A 106 -6.06 6.20 9.30
CA ASN A 106 -5.21 5.75 8.20
C ASN A 106 -5.55 4.30 7.81
N GLY A 107 -5.60 3.41 8.78
CA GLY A 107 -5.92 1.99 8.57
C GLY A 107 -7.29 1.79 7.91
N LYS A 108 -8.31 2.53 8.36
CA LYS A 108 -9.64 2.52 7.76
C LYS A 108 -9.63 2.97 6.30
N LYS A 109 -8.95 4.09 6.03
CA LYS A 109 -8.88 4.66 4.67
C LYS A 109 -8.17 3.73 3.70
N ILE A 110 -7.02 3.18 4.13
CA ILE A 110 -6.22 2.24 3.33
C ILE A 110 -6.99 0.93 3.14
N GLY A 111 -7.52 0.35 4.21
CA GLY A 111 -8.23 -0.92 4.15
C GLY A 111 -9.47 -0.87 3.26
N ASN A 112 -10.31 0.15 3.40
CA ASN A 112 -11.47 0.35 2.54
C ASN A 112 -11.07 0.50 1.07
N TRP A 113 -9.98 1.19 0.79
CA TRP A 113 -9.45 1.34 -0.57
C TRP A 113 -8.99 0.00 -1.14
N ILE A 114 -8.22 -0.76 -0.36
CA ILE A 114 -7.75 -2.09 -0.78
C ILE A 114 -8.94 -3.00 -1.07
N MET A 115 -9.94 -3.05 -0.19
CA MET A 115 -11.12 -3.89 -0.35
C MET A 115 -11.91 -3.54 -1.60
N LEU A 116 -12.13 -2.25 -1.85
CA LEU A 116 -12.80 -1.79 -3.07
C LEU A 116 -12.07 -2.26 -4.33
N GLN A 117 -10.74 -2.18 -4.35
CA GLN A 117 -9.97 -2.58 -5.52
C GLN A 117 -9.87 -4.11 -5.66
N ALA A 118 -9.77 -4.83 -4.56
CA ALA A 118 -9.81 -6.29 -4.57
C ALA A 118 -11.16 -6.81 -5.11
N GLU A 119 -12.27 -6.20 -4.68
CA GLU A 119 -13.60 -6.51 -5.21
C GLU A 119 -13.71 -6.22 -6.72
N ASN A 120 -13.22 -5.06 -7.17
CA ASN A 120 -13.18 -4.70 -8.59
C ASN A 120 -12.37 -5.69 -9.45
N LEU A 121 -11.33 -6.29 -8.87
CA LEU A 121 -10.53 -7.35 -9.50
C LEU A 121 -11.18 -8.74 -9.35
N GLY A 122 -12.31 -8.84 -8.67
CA GLY A 122 -13.01 -10.10 -8.42
C GLY A 122 -12.28 -11.04 -7.47
N PHE A 123 -11.46 -10.51 -6.54
CA PHE A 123 -10.80 -11.29 -5.49
C PHE A 123 -11.83 -11.78 -4.49
N LYS A 124 -11.68 -13.06 -4.08
CA LYS A 124 -12.56 -13.74 -3.11
C LYS A 124 -11.72 -14.64 -2.22
N ASP A 125 -12.17 -14.82 -0.98
CA ASP A 125 -11.52 -15.75 -0.03
C ASP A 125 -9.98 -15.60 -0.03
N TYR A 126 -9.50 -14.37 0.11
CA TYR A 126 -8.08 -14.04 -0.01
C TYR A 126 -7.31 -14.22 1.30
N VAL A 127 -6.03 -14.51 1.18
CA VAL A 127 -5.06 -14.48 2.27
C VAL A 127 -4.42 -13.10 2.32
N HIS A 128 -4.45 -12.45 3.48
CA HIS A 128 -3.74 -11.18 3.70
C HIS A 128 -2.36 -11.44 4.29
N LEU A 129 -1.31 -11.17 3.51
CA LEU A 129 0.08 -11.20 3.96
C LEU A 129 0.54 -9.79 4.34
N ILE A 130 1.00 -9.65 5.57
CA ILE A 130 1.52 -8.39 6.10
C ILE A 130 3.03 -8.54 6.30
N ASP A 131 3.81 -7.71 5.59
CA ASP A 131 5.27 -7.69 5.72
C ASP A 131 5.73 -6.43 6.43
N THR A 132 6.32 -6.63 7.60
CA THR A 132 7.09 -5.65 8.40
C THR A 132 6.49 -4.24 8.62
N ASP A 133 5.20 -4.07 8.48
CA ASP A 133 4.56 -2.77 8.75
C ASP A 133 3.92 -2.72 10.14
N LEU A 134 4.73 -2.44 11.14
CA LEU A 134 4.30 -2.40 12.55
C LEU A 134 3.26 -1.29 12.84
N PHE A 135 3.27 -0.20 12.07
CA PHE A 135 2.38 0.92 12.34
C PHE A 135 1.06 0.84 11.56
N ARG A 136 1.12 0.64 10.26
CA ARG A 136 -0.08 0.59 9.40
C ARG A 136 -0.86 -0.70 9.58
N SER A 137 -0.17 -1.83 9.76
CA SER A 137 -0.79 -3.13 9.96
C SER A 137 -1.57 -3.24 11.26
N LEU A 138 -1.26 -2.42 12.28
CA LEU A 138 -1.94 -2.48 13.58
C LEU A 138 -3.47 -2.39 13.45
N HIS A 139 -3.97 -1.53 12.59
CA HIS A 139 -5.41 -1.35 12.36
C HIS A 139 -5.88 -1.85 11.00
N LEU A 140 -4.97 -2.15 10.08
CA LEU A 140 -5.33 -2.54 8.72
C LEU A 140 -6.09 -3.87 8.70
N LYS A 141 -5.70 -4.82 9.54
CA LYS A 141 -6.37 -6.12 9.71
C LYS A 141 -7.84 -6.00 10.15
N GLU A 142 -8.24 -4.87 10.75
CA GLU A 142 -9.63 -4.62 11.14
C GLU A 142 -10.54 -4.37 9.92
N TYR A 143 -9.97 -4.04 8.77
CA TYR A 143 -10.68 -3.63 7.56
C TYR A 143 -10.44 -4.55 6.35
N ILE A 144 -9.44 -5.42 6.43
CA ILE A 144 -9.16 -6.43 5.40
C ILE A 144 -9.53 -7.79 5.97
N HIS A 145 -10.72 -8.25 5.63
CA HIS A 145 -11.25 -9.54 6.06
C HIS A 145 -11.45 -10.45 4.85
N PRO A 146 -11.03 -11.73 4.93
CA PRO A 146 -11.35 -12.73 3.92
C PRO A 146 -12.85 -12.94 3.79
#